data_abc4210b5059ba2de6db12971cab0b68
#
_entry.id   abc4210b5059ba2de6db12971cab0b68
#
_cell.length_a   1.000
_cell.length_b   1.000
_cell.length_c   1.000
_cell.angle_alpha   90.00
_cell.angle_beta   90.00
_cell.angle_gamma   90.00
#
_symmetry.space_group_name_H-M   'P 1'
#
loop_
_entity.id
_entity.type
_entity.pdbx_description
1 polymer ?
#
loop_
_entity_poly.entity_id
_entity_poly.type
_entity_poly.pdbx_seq_one_letter_code
_entity_poly.pdbx_strand_id
1 'polypeptide(L)'
;MEERFDVAVIGGGPAAIFACWEFRVSHPELSVVMLEEGNPVDRRFCPLAAGKSDHCLRCVPCAIMRGFGGAGAFSDGKYNFTTEFGGWLTEYLPKKTVMDLIDYVDQVNCSHGAPGETFTTKNSTIGRLALGYDLHLLNGKVRHLGTENQLKIME
;
A
#
# COMPACT_ATOMS: atom_id res chain seq x y z
N MET A 1 10.04 -23.86 25.30
CA MET A 1 10.01 -24.55 23.99
C MET A 1 10.62 -23.59 22.98
N GLU A 2 11.56 -24.05 22.20
CA GLU A 2 12.16 -23.28 21.12
C GLU A 2 11.26 -23.42 19.87
N GLU A 3 10.73 -22.32 19.38
CA GLU A 3 9.96 -22.32 18.12
C GLU A 3 10.92 -22.14 16.95
N ARG A 4 10.73 -22.92 15.90
CA ARG A 4 11.55 -22.86 14.68
C ARG A 4 10.67 -22.54 13.49
N PHE A 5 11.14 -21.62 12.65
CA PHE A 5 10.50 -21.21 11.41
C PHE A 5 11.50 -21.33 10.26
N ASP A 6 10.99 -21.61 9.06
CA ASP A 6 11.81 -21.68 7.86
C ASP A 6 12.19 -20.27 7.37
N VAL A 7 11.28 -19.31 7.55
CA VAL A 7 11.46 -17.91 7.13
C VAL A 7 11.04 -16.96 8.25
N ALA A 8 11.88 -15.96 8.51
CA ALA A 8 11.55 -14.83 9.37
C ALA A 8 11.51 -13.53 8.54
N VAL A 9 10.38 -12.87 8.52
CA VAL A 9 10.17 -11.56 7.86
C VAL A 9 10.20 -10.47 8.91
N ILE A 10 11.11 -9.53 8.78
CA ILE A 10 11.28 -8.44 9.75
C ILE A 10 10.59 -7.17 9.24
N GLY A 11 9.66 -6.67 10.05
CA GLY A 11 8.75 -5.56 9.74
C GLY A 11 7.43 -6.04 9.16
N GLY A 12 6.36 -5.25 9.37
CA GLY A 12 4.98 -5.52 8.92
C GLY A 12 4.49 -4.51 7.88
N GLY A 13 5.39 -3.88 7.11
CA GLY A 13 5.01 -2.97 6.03
C GLY A 13 4.53 -3.69 4.77
N PRO A 14 4.12 -2.95 3.71
CA PRO A 14 3.55 -3.54 2.49
C PRO A 14 4.44 -4.61 1.84
N ALA A 15 5.75 -4.37 1.78
CA ALA A 15 6.69 -5.34 1.19
C ALA A 15 6.70 -6.67 1.98
N ALA A 16 6.66 -6.61 3.31
CA ALA A 16 6.62 -7.78 4.16
C ALA A 16 5.29 -8.53 4.03
N ILE A 17 4.18 -7.80 3.97
CA ILE A 17 2.84 -8.38 3.77
C ILE A 17 2.78 -9.15 2.47
N PHE A 18 3.20 -8.54 1.35
CA PHE A 18 3.22 -9.21 0.06
C PHE A 18 4.24 -10.35 -0.01
N ALA A 19 5.39 -10.25 0.67
CA ALA A 19 6.32 -11.37 0.77
C ALA A 19 5.69 -12.57 1.51
N CYS A 20 5.02 -12.33 2.64
CA CYS A 20 4.29 -13.39 3.34
C CYS A 20 3.12 -13.95 2.52
N TRP A 21 2.42 -13.11 1.76
CA TRP A 21 1.39 -13.54 0.82
C TRP A 21 1.96 -14.48 -0.23
N GLU A 22 3.09 -14.11 -0.86
CA GLU A 22 3.75 -14.94 -1.87
C GLU A 22 4.24 -16.28 -1.28
N PHE A 23 4.84 -16.28 -0.10
CA PHE A 23 5.18 -17.53 0.59
C PHE A 23 3.95 -18.41 0.81
N ARG A 24 2.85 -17.82 1.25
CA ARG A 24 1.62 -18.57 1.50
C ARG A 24 1.02 -19.18 0.23
N VAL A 25 1.08 -18.46 -0.89
CA VAL A 25 0.50 -18.89 -2.17
C VAL A 25 1.41 -19.87 -2.90
N SER A 26 2.71 -19.56 -2.97
CA SER A 26 3.66 -20.30 -3.81
C SER A 26 4.40 -21.41 -3.04
N HIS A 27 4.54 -21.27 -1.71
CA HIS A 27 5.30 -22.17 -0.84
C HIS A 27 4.54 -22.45 0.47
N PRO A 28 3.33 -23.05 0.39
CA PRO A 28 2.48 -23.29 1.56
C PRO A 28 3.09 -24.28 2.57
N GLU A 29 4.14 -25.00 2.18
CA GLU A 29 4.91 -25.91 3.03
C GLU A 29 5.85 -25.19 4.00
N LEU A 30 6.21 -23.92 3.73
CA LEU A 30 7.10 -23.15 4.59
C LEU A 30 6.37 -22.57 5.80
N SER A 31 7.00 -22.71 6.96
CA SER A 31 6.60 -22.02 8.17
C SER A 31 7.20 -20.60 8.18
N VAL A 32 6.34 -19.58 8.14
CA VAL A 32 6.75 -18.18 8.06
C VAL A 32 6.34 -17.44 9.31
N VAL A 33 7.25 -16.68 9.92
CA VAL A 33 6.94 -15.74 10.99
C VAL A 33 7.22 -14.32 10.56
N MET A 34 6.31 -13.40 10.88
CA MET A 34 6.51 -11.96 10.71
C MET A 34 6.70 -11.32 12.07
N LEU A 35 7.76 -10.52 12.22
CA LEU A 35 8.09 -9.79 13.43
C LEU A 35 7.94 -8.28 13.16
N GLU A 36 6.98 -7.66 13.81
CA GLU A 36 6.71 -6.22 13.72
C GLU A 36 6.85 -5.58 15.11
N GLU A 37 7.56 -4.44 15.19
CA GLU A 37 7.80 -3.74 16.46
C GLU A 37 6.58 -2.98 16.99
N GLY A 38 5.66 -2.60 16.12
CA GLY A 38 4.46 -1.86 16.48
C GLY A 38 3.25 -2.77 16.65
N ASN A 39 2.10 -2.15 16.89
CA ASN A 39 0.85 -2.86 17.16
C ASN A 39 0.16 -3.36 15.88
N PRO A 40 -0.71 -4.38 15.97
CA PRO A 40 -1.66 -4.71 14.93
C PRO A 40 -2.61 -3.54 14.65
N VAL A 41 -3.25 -3.52 13.47
CA VAL A 41 -4.01 -2.37 12.96
C VAL A 41 -5.07 -1.89 13.95
N ASP A 42 -5.82 -2.79 14.55
CA ASP A 42 -6.90 -2.53 15.53
C ASP A 42 -6.42 -1.86 16.83
N ARG A 43 -5.13 -1.96 17.15
CA ARG A 43 -4.51 -1.39 18.35
C ARG A 43 -3.60 -0.19 18.08
N ARG A 44 -3.50 0.25 16.85
CA ARG A 44 -2.70 1.42 16.48
C ARG A 44 -3.49 2.68 16.78
N PHE A 45 -3.12 3.37 17.85
CA PHE A 45 -3.81 4.60 18.31
C PHE A 45 -2.84 5.77 18.40
N CYS A 46 -3.17 6.87 17.70
CA CYS A 46 -2.44 8.14 17.78
C CYS A 46 -3.30 9.20 18.48
N PRO A 47 -2.88 9.74 19.63
CA PRO A 47 -3.65 10.77 20.35
C PRO A 47 -3.90 12.04 19.54
N LEU A 48 -2.92 12.46 18.72
CA LEU A 48 -3.07 13.62 17.84
C LEU A 48 -4.12 13.37 16.75
N ALA A 49 -4.03 12.24 16.02
CA ALA A 49 -4.98 11.90 14.98
C ALA A 49 -6.41 11.68 15.53
N ALA A 50 -6.51 11.21 16.76
CA ALA A 50 -7.79 11.02 17.46
C ALA A 50 -8.34 12.31 18.11
N GLY A 51 -7.70 13.47 17.94
CA GLY A 51 -8.12 14.75 18.53
C GLY A 51 -8.03 14.81 20.06
N LYS A 52 -7.26 13.87 20.67
CA LYS A 52 -7.03 13.85 22.13
C LYS A 52 -5.79 14.59 22.58
N SER A 53 -5.05 15.16 21.65
CA SER A 53 -3.90 16.02 21.88
C SER A 53 -3.85 17.05 20.75
N ASP A 54 -3.40 18.26 21.06
CA ASP A 54 -3.18 19.35 20.11
C ASP A 54 -1.79 19.32 19.46
N HIS A 55 -0.92 18.45 19.93
CA HIS A 55 0.44 18.28 19.39
C HIS A 55 0.89 16.82 19.42
N CYS A 56 1.93 16.53 18.63
CA CYS A 56 2.51 15.19 18.58
C CYS A 56 3.27 14.87 19.88
N LEU A 57 2.88 13.76 20.53
CA LEU A 57 3.50 13.27 21.77
C LEU A 57 4.82 12.53 21.56
N ARG A 58 5.28 12.36 20.31
CA ARG A 58 6.50 11.63 19.94
C ARG A 58 6.58 10.22 20.53
N CYS A 59 5.47 9.50 20.48
CA CYS A 59 5.37 8.13 21.02
C CYS A 59 6.42 7.19 20.39
N VAL A 60 6.89 6.23 21.17
CA VAL A 60 7.81 5.20 20.71
C VAL A 60 7.22 3.83 21.12
N PRO A 61 6.88 2.96 20.11
CA PRO A 61 6.83 3.25 18.67
C PRO A 61 5.73 4.22 18.27
N CYS A 62 5.93 4.94 17.15
CA CYS A 62 4.91 5.84 16.61
C CYS A 62 3.79 5.04 15.95
N ALA A 63 2.57 5.12 16.47
CA ALA A 63 1.42 4.36 15.99
C ALA A 63 1.02 4.68 14.54
N ILE A 64 1.38 5.84 13.98
CA ILE A 64 1.14 6.18 12.57
C ILE A 64 2.19 5.56 11.65
N MET A 65 3.46 5.52 12.08
CA MET A 65 4.58 5.12 11.23
C MET A 65 4.92 3.65 11.35
N ARG A 66 4.64 3.01 12.51
CA ARG A 66 5.06 1.65 12.86
C ARG A 66 3.87 0.82 13.29
N GLY A 67 3.93 -0.46 12.99
CA GLY A 67 2.87 -1.44 13.20
C GLY A 67 2.46 -2.10 11.89
N PHE A 68 1.63 -3.12 11.98
CA PHE A 68 1.17 -3.87 10.82
C PHE A 68 0.52 -2.94 9.78
N GLY A 69 0.88 -3.13 8.52
CA GLY A 69 0.52 -2.23 7.41
C GLY A 69 1.48 -1.05 7.21
N GLY A 70 2.45 -0.82 8.14
CA GLY A 70 3.38 0.31 8.07
C GLY A 70 2.68 1.67 8.10
N ALA A 71 3.33 2.70 7.59
CA ALA A 71 2.75 4.04 7.47
C ALA A 71 1.58 4.09 6.48
N GLY A 72 1.55 3.18 5.50
CA GLY A 72 0.50 3.07 4.49
C GLY A 72 -0.88 2.74 5.06
N ALA A 73 -0.98 2.07 6.22
CA ALA A 73 -2.23 1.71 6.85
C ALA A 73 -3.14 2.92 7.16
N PHE A 74 -2.55 4.09 7.42
CA PHE A 74 -3.27 5.33 7.71
C PHE A 74 -3.26 6.32 6.54
N SER A 75 -2.90 5.88 5.35
CA SER A 75 -3.03 6.68 4.13
C SER A 75 -4.49 6.73 3.65
N ASP A 76 -4.76 7.60 2.68
CA ASP A 76 -6.06 7.64 2.01
C ASP A 76 -6.23 6.51 0.95
N GLY A 77 -5.26 5.62 0.82
CA GLY A 77 -5.34 4.44 -0.04
C GLY A 77 -5.46 4.76 -1.52
N LYS A 78 -4.64 5.66 -2.03
CA LYS A 78 -4.53 5.93 -3.47
C LYS A 78 -3.51 5.00 -4.11
N TYR A 79 -3.98 4.10 -4.96
CA TYR A 79 -3.14 3.19 -5.74
C TYR A 79 -3.03 3.69 -7.19
N ASN A 80 -1.80 3.93 -7.64
CA ASN A 80 -1.52 4.43 -8.97
C ASN A 80 -1.19 3.27 -9.93
N PHE A 81 -1.89 3.22 -11.08
CA PHE A 81 -1.71 2.23 -12.14
C PHE A 81 -0.92 2.81 -13.31
N THR A 82 0.26 3.30 -13.02
CA THR A 82 1.10 3.93 -14.05
C THR A 82 2.56 3.88 -13.63
N THR A 83 3.43 3.93 -14.63
CA THR A 83 4.88 4.10 -14.44
C THR A 83 5.33 5.52 -14.81
N GLU A 84 4.39 6.42 -15.11
CA GLU A 84 4.72 7.80 -15.56
C GLU A 84 5.06 8.71 -14.37
N PHE A 85 4.72 8.31 -13.16
CA PHE A 85 5.08 9.00 -11.93
C PHE A 85 5.08 8.02 -10.74
N GLY A 86 5.93 8.31 -9.77
CA GLY A 86 6.06 7.51 -8.54
C GLY A 86 6.92 6.26 -8.72
N GLY A 87 8.11 6.27 -8.12
CA GLY A 87 9.05 5.15 -8.11
C GLY A 87 9.94 5.04 -9.36
N TRP A 88 10.95 4.17 -9.24
CA TRP A 88 12.00 3.98 -10.27
C TRP A 88 12.11 2.51 -10.69
N LEU A 89 11.08 1.72 -10.49
CA LEU A 89 11.14 0.28 -10.73
C LEU A 89 11.44 -0.06 -12.21
N THR A 90 11.06 0.85 -13.13
CA THR A 90 11.38 0.74 -14.57
C THR A 90 12.85 0.91 -14.92
N GLU A 91 13.69 1.38 -13.99
CA GLU A 91 15.15 1.38 -14.14
C GLU A 91 15.75 -0.02 -13.98
N TYR A 92 15.04 -0.92 -13.30
CA TYR A 92 15.50 -2.27 -12.97
C TYR A 92 14.74 -3.36 -13.73
N LEU A 93 13.48 -3.10 -14.11
CA LEU A 93 12.60 -4.08 -14.74
C LEU A 93 11.95 -3.51 -16.01
N PRO A 94 11.67 -4.35 -17.00
CA PRO A 94 10.89 -3.93 -18.17
C PRO A 94 9.54 -3.33 -17.74
N LYS A 95 9.12 -2.25 -18.40
CA LYS A 95 7.84 -1.57 -18.11
C LYS A 95 6.65 -2.52 -18.07
N LYS A 96 6.62 -3.51 -18.98
CA LYS A 96 5.56 -4.53 -19.00
C LYS A 96 5.52 -5.30 -17.67
N THR A 97 6.66 -5.77 -17.19
CA THR A 97 6.75 -6.50 -15.92
C THR A 97 6.28 -5.64 -14.74
N VAL A 98 6.66 -4.35 -14.72
CA VAL A 98 6.20 -3.43 -13.67
C VAL A 98 4.68 -3.27 -13.71
N MET A 99 4.09 -3.12 -14.89
CA MET A 99 2.63 -3.02 -15.02
C MET A 99 1.93 -4.32 -14.61
N ASP A 100 2.45 -5.47 -15.00
CA ASP A 100 1.91 -6.78 -14.60
C ASP A 100 1.94 -6.94 -13.06
N LEU A 101 3.00 -6.47 -12.39
CA LEU A 101 3.10 -6.46 -10.93
C LEU A 101 2.09 -5.50 -10.26
N ILE A 102 1.90 -4.30 -10.83
CA ILE A 102 0.90 -3.35 -10.35
C ILE A 102 -0.51 -3.95 -10.45
N ASP A 103 -0.83 -4.56 -11.59
CA ASP A 103 -2.12 -5.22 -11.80
C ASP A 103 -2.31 -6.42 -10.84
N TYR A 104 -1.25 -7.18 -10.57
CA TYR A 104 -1.29 -8.27 -9.60
C TYR A 104 -1.59 -7.77 -8.17
N VAL A 105 -0.88 -6.74 -7.72
CA VAL A 105 -1.13 -6.12 -6.40
C VAL A 105 -2.56 -5.61 -6.30
N ASP A 106 -3.09 -5.01 -7.37
CA ASP A 106 -4.48 -4.54 -7.41
C ASP A 106 -5.48 -5.69 -7.32
N GLN A 107 -5.23 -6.80 -7.99
CA GLN A 107 -6.08 -8.00 -7.90
C GLN A 107 -6.11 -8.55 -6.47
N VAL A 108 -4.97 -8.61 -5.79
CA VAL A 108 -4.91 -9.02 -4.38
C VAL A 108 -5.72 -8.06 -3.51
N ASN A 109 -5.54 -6.74 -3.66
CA ASN A 109 -6.31 -5.75 -2.91
C ASN A 109 -7.82 -5.86 -3.18
N CYS A 110 -8.23 -6.07 -4.44
CA CYS A 110 -9.64 -6.26 -4.80
C CYS A 110 -10.22 -7.53 -4.19
N SER A 111 -9.46 -8.62 -4.11
CA SER A 111 -9.92 -9.85 -3.46
C SER A 111 -10.10 -9.70 -1.95
N HIS A 112 -9.50 -8.68 -1.35
CA HIS A 112 -9.64 -8.33 0.06
C HIS A 112 -10.53 -7.10 0.30
N GLY A 113 -11.36 -6.72 -0.68
CA GLY A 113 -12.41 -5.71 -0.49
C GLY A 113 -12.10 -4.31 -0.99
N ALA A 114 -11.03 -4.12 -1.78
CA ALA A 114 -10.84 -2.83 -2.45
C ALA A 114 -12.00 -2.56 -3.44
N PRO A 115 -12.53 -1.32 -3.51
CA PRO A 115 -13.63 -0.98 -4.41
C PRO A 115 -13.23 -1.19 -5.87
N GLY A 116 -14.17 -1.66 -6.70
CA GLY A 116 -13.93 -1.95 -8.13
C GLY A 116 -13.70 -0.70 -8.99
N GLU A 117 -14.12 0.48 -8.50
CA GLU A 117 -14.05 1.73 -9.26
C GLU A 117 -12.62 2.25 -9.39
N THR A 118 -12.30 2.77 -10.57
CA THR A 118 -11.03 3.45 -10.84
C THR A 118 -11.29 4.78 -11.55
N PHE A 119 -10.44 5.76 -11.27
CA PHE A 119 -10.49 7.09 -11.89
C PHE A 119 -9.33 7.22 -12.88
N THR A 120 -9.55 7.95 -13.98
CA THR A 120 -8.51 8.15 -14.99
C THR A 120 -8.56 9.57 -15.58
N THR A 121 -7.38 10.08 -15.90
CA THR A 121 -7.20 11.34 -16.65
C THR A 121 -7.20 11.13 -18.16
N LYS A 122 -7.19 9.87 -18.62
CA LYS A 122 -7.14 9.55 -20.05
C LYS A 122 -8.38 10.10 -20.77
N ASN A 123 -8.15 10.74 -21.91
CA ASN A 123 -9.20 11.32 -22.77
C ASN A 123 -10.09 12.37 -22.07
N SER A 124 -9.62 13.02 -21.02
CA SER A 124 -10.36 14.04 -20.29
C SER A 124 -10.50 15.33 -21.11
N THR A 125 -11.59 16.07 -20.92
CA THR A 125 -11.75 17.41 -21.47
C THR A 125 -10.65 18.35 -20.98
N ILE A 126 -10.22 18.18 -19.72
CA ILE A 126 -9.14 18.95 -19.11
C ILE A 126 -7.82 18.67 -19.83
N GLY A 127 -7.53 17.41 -20.21
CA GLY A 127 -6.32 17.07 -20.97
C GLY A 127 -6.26 17.77 -22.33
N ARG A 128 -7.40 17.87 -23.03
CA ARG A 128 -7.49 18.61 -24.30
C ARG A 128 -7.33 20.11 -24.10
N LEU A 129 -7.92 20.65 -23.07
CA LEU A 129 -7.76 22.07 -22.72
C LEU A 129 -6.32 22.41 -22.38
N ALA A 130 -5.65 21.55 -21.57
CA ALA A 130 -4.26 21.71 -21.18
C ALA A 130 -3.31 21.78 -22.39
N LEU A 131 -3.53 20.94 -23.42
CA LEU A 131 -2.77 20.98 -24.66
C LEU A 131 -2.86 22.33 -25.38
N GLY A 132 -4.00 23.02 -25.29
CA GLY A 132 -4.16 24.37 -25.82
C GLY A 132 -3.29 25.45 -25.15
N TYR A 133 -2.74 25.11 -23.97
CA TYR A 133 -1.82 25.97 -23.20
C TYR A 133 -0.40 25.38 -23.11
N ASP A 134 -0.05 24.48 -24.02
CA ASP A 134 1.25 23.78 -24.05
C ASP A 134 1.56 22.99 -22.75
N LEU A 135 0.49 22.51 -22.09
CA LEU A 135 0.58 21.67 -20.90
C LEU A 135 0.21 20.23 -21.27
N HIS A 136 1.06 19.28 -20.88
CA HIS A 136 0.83 17.85 -21.07
C HIS A 136 0.34 17.19 -19.78
N LEU A 137 -0.92 16.75 -19.77
CA LEU A 137 -1.47 15.98 -18.67
C LEU A 137 -1.03 14.52 -18.80
N LEU A 138 -0.37 13.99 -17.77
CA LEU A 138 -0.01 12.58 -17.73
C LEU A 138 -1.25 11.69 -17.64
N ASN A 139 -1.21 10.57 -18.35
CA ASN A 139 -2.27 9.57 -18.29
C ASN A 139 -2.16 8.78 -16.98
N GLY A 140 -2.91 9.23 -15.99
CA GLY A 140 -3.05 8.53 -14.71
C GLY A 140 -4.28 7.64 -14.68
N LYS A 141 -4.17 6.51 -14.04
CA LYS A 141 -5.29 5.68 -13.57
C LYS A 141 -5.05 5.41 -12.10
N VAL A 142 -6.05 5.60 -11.26
CA VAL A 142 -5.93 5.47 -9.81
C VAL A 142 -7.16 4.79 -9.23
N ARG A 143 -6.95 3.95 -8.21
CA ARG A 143 -8.00 3.45 -7.31
C ARG A 143 -7.88 4.21 -6.00
N HIS A 144 -9.00 4.69 -5.49
CA HIS A 144 -9.05 5.40 -4.22
C HIS A 144 -9.90 4.59 -3.23
N LEU A 145 -9.26 4.04 -2.22
CA LEU A 145 -9.92 3.23 -1.19
C LEU A 145 -10.61 4.10 -0.13
N GLY A 146 -9.98 5.20 0.24
CA GLY A 146 -10.29 5.94 1.47
C GLY A 146 -9.66 5.26 2.70
N THR A 147 -9.44 6.05 3.74
CA THR A 147 -8.72 5.59 4.95
C THR A 147 -9.41 4.42 5.65
N GLU A 148 -10.75 4.43 5.71
CA GLU A 148 -11.51 3.36 6.38
C GLU A 148 -11.41 2.02 5.66
N ASN A 149 -11.47 2.02 4.32
CA ASN A 149 -11.34 0.78 3.54
C ASN A 149 -9.90 0.29 3.52
N GLN A 150 -8.92 1.20 3.56
CA GLN A 150 -7.52 0.84 3.66
C GLN A 150 -7.23 0.00 4.92
N LEU A 151 -7.82 0.35 6.05
CA LEU A 151 -7.69 -0.43 7.28
C LEU A 151 -8.35 -1.81 7.16
N LYS A 152 -9.55 -1.89 6.60
CA LYS A 152 -10.30 -3.15 6.43
C LYS A 152 -9.59 -4.18 5.54
N ILE A 153 -8.84 -3.72 4.53
CA ILE A 153 -8.08 -4.63 3.65
C ILE A 153 -6.90 -5.26 4.40
N MET A 154 -6.44 -4.63 5.48
CA MET A 154 -5.31 -5.09 6.29
C MET A 154 -5.73 -5.94 7.49
N GLU A 155 -7.00 -6.07 7.80
CA GLU A 155 -7.56 -6.97 8.81
C GLU A 155 -7.75 -8.39 8.25
#